data_0b60c8e198eeb3fffc9a34e32c7c2754
#
_entry.id   0b60c8e198eeb3fffc9a34e32c7c2754
#
_cell.length_a   1.000
_cell.length_b   1.000
_cell.length_c   1.000
_cell.angle_alpha   90.00
_cell.angle_beta   90.00
_cell.angle_gamma   90.00
#
_symmetry.space_group_name_H-M   'P 1'
#
loop_
_entity.id
_entity.type
_entity.pdbx_description
1 polymer ?
#
loop_
_entity_poly.entity_id
_entity_poly.type
_entity_poly.pdbx_seq_one_letter_code
_entity_poly.pdbx_strand_id
1 'polypeptide(L)'
;DESTLAKISDFHQLIKVEKEACPLDLAPTSSATATLVWGDALAISLMNKKDFKPEDFAKSHPGGTLGKRLLLSAKDVMLSGDEMPIINHDELSKDVIKIISEKGIGVTFVKDQDGMIIGLITDGDIRRAIDKSNYFFDMTAQDFMSKDFISVTVNDLASECLKIMAEKKIGCL
;
A
#
# COMPACT_ATOMS: atom_id res chain seq x y z
N ASP A 1 -45.67 10.32 -15.07
CA ASP A 1 -44.98 11.39 -15.79
C ASP A 1 -45.19 11.22 -17.27
N GLU A 2 -45.57 12.31 -17.99
CA GLU A 2 -45.83 12.34 -19.41
C GLU A 2 -44.66 12.86 -20.24
N SER A 3 -43.49 13.08 -19.60
CA SER A 3 -42.32 13.60 -20.30
C SER A 3 -41.76 12.62 -21.34
N THR A 4 -41.11 13.15 -22.37
CA THR A 4 -40.51 12.36 -23.41
C THR A 4 -39.48 11.37 -22.84
N LEU A 5 -38.68 11.80 -21.88
CA LEU A 5 -37.69 10.93 -21.23
C LEU A 5 -38.36 9.78 -20.47
N ALA A 6 -39.43 10.02 -19.73
CA ALA A 6 -40.16 8.98 -19.03
C ALA A 6 -40.73 7.92 -19.98
N LYS A 7 -41.24 8.36 -21.17
CA LYS A 7 -41.84 7.48 -22.16
C LYS A 7 -40.85 6.57 -22.91
N ILE A 8 -39.58 6.98 -23.02
CA ILE A 8 -38.55 6.21 -23.76
C ILE A 8 -37.59 5.47 -22.80
N SER A 9 -37.73 5.63 -21.49
CA SER A 9 -36.88 4.99 -20.49
C SER A 9 -37.44 3.66 -20.04
N ASP A 10 -36.59 2.65 -19.84
CA ASP A 10 -37.01 1.37 -19.23
C ASP A 10 -37.36 1.56 -17.75
N PHE A 11 -36.69 2.52 -17.08
CA PHE A 11 -36.95 2.89 -15.69
C PHE A 11 -36.98 4.41 -15.57
N HIS A 12 -37.93 4.90 -14.83
CA HIS A 12 -38.13 6.32 -14.59
C HIS A 12 -38.32 6.60 -13.11
N GLN A 13 -37.58 7.59 -12.59
CA GLN A 13 -37.74 8.11 -11.24
C GLN A 13 -38.02 9.60 -11.29
N LEU A 14 -39.19 9.99 -10.82
CA LEU A 14 -39.53 11.41 -10.70
C LEU A 14 -38.80 12.04 -9.50
N ILE A 15 -37.94 13.03 -9.79
CA ILE A 15 -37.30 13.87 -8.78
C ILE A 15 -37.98 15.24 -8.82
N LYS A 16 -38.87 15.50 -7.87
CA LYS A 16 -39.63 16.73 -7.80
C LYS A 16 -39.13 17.60 -6.64
N VAL A 17 -38.85 18.86 -6.94
CA VAL A 17 -38.60 19.89 -5.95
C VAL A 17 -39.78 20.87 -5.92
N GLU A 18 -40.11 21.45 -4.78
CA GLU A 18 -41.20 22.39 -4.66
C GLU A 18 -40.86 23.73 -5.30
N LYS A 19 -39.61 24.18 -5.14
CA LYS A 19 -39.11 25.45 -5.64
C LYS A 19 -37.61 25.40 -5.89
N GLU A 20 -37.17 26.10 -6.93
CA GLU A 20 -35.73 26.36 -7.13
C GLU A 20 -35.23 27.41 -6.13
N ALA A 21 -33.94 27.29 -5.73
CA ALA A 21 -33.29 28.27 -4.87
C ALA A 21 -32.95 29.58 -5.62
N CYS A 22 -32.98 29.54 -6.94
CA CYS A 22 -32.78 30.71 -7.78
C CYS A 22 -33.91 31.77 -7.50
N PRO A 23 -33.58 33.02 -7.20
CA PRO A 23 -34.56 34.06 -6.93
C PRO A 23 -35.55 34.32 -8.08
N LEU A 24 -35.15 34.00 -9.31
CA LEU A 24 -35.95 34.15 -10.52
C LEU A 24 -36.68 32.86 -10.90
N ASP A 25 -36.47 31.76 -10.16
CA ASP A 25 -37.03 30.42 -10.41
C ASP A 25 -36.70 29.90 -11.83
N LEU A 26 -35.60 30.33 -12.43
CA LEU A 26 -35.18 30.01 -13.80
C LEU A 26 -34.00 29.04 -13.87
N ALA A 27 -33.03 29.19 -12.96
CA ALA A 27 -31.85 28.36 -12.96
C ALA A 27 -32.07 27.10 -12.12
N PRO A 28 -31.74 25.90 -12.67
CA PRO A 28 -31.82 24.66 -11.91
C PRO A 28 -30.80 24.69 -10.76
N THR A 29 -31.27 24.64 -9.54
CA THR A 29 -30.47 24.67 -8.31
C THR A 29 -30.88 23.53 -7.37
N SER A 30 -32.06 23.65 -6.75
CA SER A 30 -32.62 22.60 -5.89
C SER A 30 -32.84 21.30 -6.67
N SER A 31 -33.36 21.38 -7.88
CA SER A 31 -33.57 20.21 -8.77
C SER A 31 -32.27 19.54 -9.17
N ALA A 32 -31.25 20.33 -9.52
CA ALA A 32 -29.93 19.82 -9.86
C ALA A 32 -29.27 19.10 -8.66
N THR A 33 -29.34 19.71 -7.48
CA THR A 33 -28.82 19.11 -6.26
C THR A 33 -29.54 17.81 -5.89
N ALA A 34 -30.87 17.80 -5.95
CA ALA A 34 -31.67 16.62 -5.67
C ALA A 34 -31.36 15.47 -6.64
N THR A 35 -31.15 15.79 -7.92
CA THR A 35 -30.77 14.82 -8.96
C THR A 35 -29.39 14.24 -8.68
N LEU A 36 -28.42 15.06 -8.29
CA LEU A 36 -27.08 14.62 -7.94
C LEU A 36 -27.11 13.65 -6.75
N VAL A 37 -27.77 14.05 -5.65
CA VAL A 37 -27.90 13.20 -4.46
C VAL A 37 -28.58 11.87 -4.77
N TRP A 38 -29.62 11.88 -5.60
CA TRP A 38 -30.29 10.66 -6.05
C TRP A 38 -29.34 9.76 -6.85
N GLY A 39 -28.59 10.34 -7.79
CA GLY A 39 -27.59 9.63 -8.58
C GLY A 39 -26.51 8.96 -7.72
N ASP A 40 -25.97 9.68 -6.74
CA ASP A 40 -25.00 9.16 -5.79
C ASP A 40 -25.60 8.04 -4.94
N ALA A 41 -26.80 8.21 -4.42
CA ALA A 41 -27.49 7.18 -3.64
C ALA A 41 -27.70 5.89 -4.44
N LEU A 42 -28.07 6.01 -5.71
CA LEU A 42 -28.23 4.88 -6.61
C LEU A 42 -26.88 4.20 -6.91
N ALA A 43 -25.84 4.97 -7.20
CA ALA A 43 -24.49 4.48 -7.45
C ALA A 43 -23.95 3.68 -6.25
N ILE A 44 -24.03 4.25 -5.05
CA ILE A 44 -23.58 3.58 -3.81
C ILE A 44 -24.41 2.31 -3.54
N SER A 45 -25.72 2.36 -3.75
CA SER A 45 -26.58 1.18 -3.59
C SER A 45 -26.20 0.04 -4.54
N LEU A 46 -25.85 0.38 -5.79
CA LEU A 46 -25.38 -0.58 -6.77
C LEU A 46 -23.99 -1.13 -6.44
N MET A 47 -23.08 -0.30 -5.95
CA MET A 47 -21.77 -0.72 -5.46
C MET A 47 -21.92 -1.76 -4.34
N ASN A 48 -22.75 -1.48 -3.35
CA ASN A 48 -23.02 -2.42 -2.26
C ASN A 48 -23.64 -3.73 -2.76
N LYS A 49 -24.62 -3.64 -3.66
CA LYS A 49 -25.28 -4.82 -4.23
C LYS A 49 -24.34 -5.71 -5.04
N LYS A 50 -23.35 -5.11 -5.71
CA LYS A 50 -22.36 -5.81 -6.55
C LYS A 50 -21.10 -6.25 -5.78
N ASP A 51 -21.02 -6.00 -4.47
CA ASP A 51 -19.79 -6.20 -3.68
C ASP A 51 -18.57 -5.55 -4.34
N PHE A 52 -18.79 -4.31 -4.84
CA PHE A 52 -17.77 -3.56 -5.59
C PHE A 52 -16.59 -3.20 -4.69
N LYS A 53 -15.40 -3.63 -5.10
CA LYS A 53 -14.16 -3.53 -4.30
C LYS A 53 -13.24 -2.43 -4.82
N PRO A 54 -12.27 -1.99 -4.00
CA PRO A 54 -11.25 -1.03 -4.42
C PRO A 54 -10.52 -1.44 -5.71
N GLU A 55 -10.29 -2.74 -5.92
CA GLU A 55 -9.65 -3.28 -7.11
C GLU A 55 -10.49 -3.08 -8.38
N ASP A 56 -11.81 -3.14 -8.25
CA ASP A 56 -12.74 -2.89 -9.37
C ASP A 56 -12.76 -1.40 -9.74
N PHE A 57 -12.66 -0.53 -8.73
CA PHE A 57 -12.45 0.91 -8.95
C PHE A 57 -11.15 1.17 -9.69
N ALA A 58 -10.05 0.54 -9.26
CA ALA A 58 -8.73 0.69 -9.87
C ALA A 58 -8.73 0.25 -11.34
N LYS A 59 -9.40 -0.87 -11.69
CA LYS A 59 -9.56 -1.33 -13.07
C LYS A 59 -10.31 -0.32 -13.94
N SER A 60 -11.31 0.36 -13.35
CA SER A 60 -12.11 1.37 -14.04
C SER A 60 -11.38 2.71 -14.21
N HIS A 61 -10.38 3.00 -13.34
CA HIS A 61 -9.63 4.25 -13.30
C HIS A 61 -8.11 4.04 -13.31
N PRO A 62 -7.53 3.33 -14.28
CA PRO A 62 -6.12 2.90 -14.26
C PRO A 62 -5.12 4.06 -14.33
N GLY A 63 -5.54 5.20 -14.86
CA GLY A 63 -4.70 6.41 -14.99
C GLY A 63 -4.63 7.28 -13.73
N GLY A 64 -5.51 7.08 -12.76
CA GLY A 64 -5.58 7.89 -11.55
C GLY A 64 -4.54 7.49 -10.51
N THR A 65 -4.07 8.47 -9.71
CA THR A 65 -3.12 8.23 -8.61
C THR A 65 -3.65 7.20 -7.61
N LEU A 66 -4.96 7.22 -7.35
CA LEU A 66 -5.62 6.27 -6.45
C LEU A 66 -5.66 4.86 -7.07
N GLY A 67 -5.98 4.74 -8.36
CA GLY A 67 -5.99 3.46 -9.06
C GLY A 67 -4.61 2.80 -9.08
N LYS A 68 -3.56 3.58 -9.37
CA LYS A 68 -2.17 3.07 -9.35
C LYS A 68 -1.76 2.55 -7.97
N ARG A 69 -2.09 3.28 -6.89
CA ARG A 69 -1.77 2.85 -5.51
C ARG A 69 -2.45 1.54 -5.12
N LEU A 70 -3.64 1.28 -5.64
CA LEU A 70 -4.41 0.07 -5.34
C LEU A 70 -3.97 -1.16 -6.15
N LEU A 71 -3.17 -0.96 -7.21
CA LEU A 71 -2.73 -2.03 -8.11
C LEU A 71 -1.25 -2.38 -7.99
N LEU A 72 -0.43 -1.55 -7.32
CA LEU A 72 0.99 -1.85 -7.13
C LEU A 72 1.17 -3.06 -6.22
N SER A 73 1.95 -4.03 -6.70
CA SER A 73 2.39 -5.19 -5.95
C SER A 73 3.74 -4.93 -5.27
N ALA A 74 4.14 -5.81 -4.35
CA ALA A 74 5.48 -5.79 -3.76
C ALA A 74 6.56 -5.84 -4.85
N LYS A 75 6.34 -6.61 -5.92
CA LYS A 75 7.25 -6.71 -7.07
C LYS A 75 7.53 -5.37 -7.75
N ASP A 76 6.54 -4.47 -7.80
CA ASP A 76 6.65 -3.19 -8.49
C ASP A 76 7.46 -2.14 -7.70
N VAL A 77 7.67 -2.39 -6.40
CA VAL A 77 8.33 -1.44 -5.48
C VAL A 77 9.53 -2.02 -4.73
N MET A 78 9.73 -3.35 -4.79
CA MET A 78 10.84 -4.02 -4.10
C MET A 78 12.20 -3.67 -4.72
N LEU A 79 13.23 -3.68 -3.89
CA LEU A 79 14.61 -3.72 -4.37
C LEU A 79 14.94 -5.13 -4.89
N SER A 80 15.80 -5.23 -5.88
CA SER A 80 16.17 -6.51 -6.48
C SER A 80 17.61 -6.51 -6.99
N GLY A 81 18.16 -7.69 -7.19
CA GLY A 81 19.52 -7.87 -7.72
C GLY A 81 20.57 -7.14 -6.88
N ASP A 82 21.40 -6.35 -7.53
CA ASP A 82 22.52 -5.63 -6.89
C ASP A 82 22.09 -4.51 -5.94
N GLU A 83 20.81 -4.10 -5.95
CA GLU A 83 20.30 -3.10 -5.02
C GLU A 83 20.04 -3.69 -3.63
N MET A 84 19.86 -5.00 -3.54
CA MET A 84 19.60 -5.67 -2.25
C MET A 84 20.85 -5.68 -1.38
N PRO A 85 20.75 -5.24 -0.11
CA PRO A 85 21.83 -5.35 0.86
C PRO A 85 21.88 -6.78 1.41
N ILE A 86 22.68 -7.63 0.83
CA ILE A 86 22.85 -9.03 1.25
C ILE A 86 24.30 -9.26 1.68
N ILE A 87 24.47 -9.94 2.81
CA ILE A 87 25.78 -10.31 3.38
C ILE A 87 25.80 -11.80 3.73
N ASN A 88 26.97 -12.43 3.72
CA ASN A 88 27.12 -13.81 4.20
C ASN A 88 27.10 -13.86 5.73
N HIS A 89 26.65 -14.98 6.27
CA HIS A 89 26.48 -15.15 7.73
C HIS A 89 27.81 -15.08 8.51
N ASP A 90 28.93 -15.39 7.88
CA ASP A 90 30.26 -15.44 8.46
C ASP A 90 31.08 -14.15 8.28
N GLU A 91 30.53 -13.15 7.58
CA GLU A 91 31.21 -11.86 7.42
C GLU A 91 31.19 -11.04 8.71
N LEU A 92 32.26 -10.25 8.91
CA LEU A 92 32.46 -9.50 10.15
C LEU A 92 31.51 -8.29 10.25
N SER A 93 31.24 -7.87 11.48
CA SER A 93 30.39 -6.72 11.80
C SER A 93 30.79 -5.42 11.09
N LYS A 94 32.08 -5.20 10.81
CA LYS A 94 32.55 -4.05 10.01
C LYS A 94 31.99 -4.07 8.57
N ASP A 95 31.87 -5.25 7.98
CA ASP A 95 31.35 -5.42 6.60
C ASP A 95 29.82 -5.25 6.59
N VAL A 96 29.16 -5.67 7.68
CA VAL A 96 27.71 -5.37 7.92
C VAL A 96 27.48 -3.87 7.95
N ILE A 97 28.25 -3.11 8.76
CA ILE A 97 28.12 -1.65 8.84
C ILE A 97 28.35 -1.01 7.48
N LYS A 98 29.37 -1.48 6.77
CA LYS A 98 29.72 -0.96 5.44
C LYS A 98 28.56 -1.11 4.47
N ILE A 99 27.97 -2.31 4.32
CA ILE A 99 26.88 -2.57 3.36
C ILE A 99 25.62 -1.78 3.70
N ILE A 100 25.27 -1.67 5.01
CA ILE A 100 24.13 -0.88 5.44
C ILE A 100 24.34 0.61 5.10
N SER A 101 25.55 1.13 5.32
CA SER A 101 25.90 2.52 5.00
C SER A 101 25.90 2.79 3.49
N GLU A 102 26.44 1.88 2.68
CA GLU A 102 26.51 2.02 1.24
C GLU A 102 25.12 1.98 0.59
N LYS A 103 24.25 1.09 1.05
CA LYS A 103 22.89 0.94 0.52
C LYS A 103 21.90 1.97 1.07
N GLY A 104 22.14 2.51 2.27
CA GLY A 104 21.39 3.63 2.84
C GLY A 104 19.95 3.32 3.26
N ILE A 105 19.58 2.03 3.41
CA ILE A 105 18.21 1.60 3.75
C ILE A 105 18.07 1.10 5.20
N GLY A 106 19.16 1.13 5.97
CA GLY A 106 19.14 0.82 7.40
C GLY A 106 18.94 -0.65 7.75
N VAL A 107 19.08 -1.56 6.78
CA VAL A 107 18.93 -3.01 6.95
C VAL A 107 19.87 -3.75 6.01
N THR A 108 20.30 -4.96 6.39
CA THR A 108 20.92 -5.93 5.49
C THR A 108 20.36 -7.33 5.77
N PHE A 109 20.25 -8.16 4.74
CA PHE A 109 19.79 -9.53 4.83
C PHE A 109 21.01 -10.45 4.95
N VAL A 110 20.91 -11.46 5.83
CA VAL A 110 21.97 -12.43 6.07
C VAL A 110 21.62 -13.72 5.38
N LYS A 111 22.49 -14.19 4.51
CA LYS A 111 22.34 -15.49 3.81
C LYS A 111 23.30 -16.53 4.36
N ASP A 112 22.91 -17.80 4.28
CA ASP A 112 23.76 -18.96 4.55
C ASP A 112 24.61 -19.35 3.32
N GLN A 113 25.33 -20.48 3.44
CA GLN A 113 26.18 -21.03 2.39
C GLN A 113 25.40 -21.51 1.17
N ASP A 114 24.13 -21.86 1.35
CA ASP A 114 23.21 -22.29 0.29
C ASP A 114 22.52 -21.10 -0.40
N GLY A 115 22.78 -19.87 0.07
CA GLY A 115 22.20 -18.64 -0.45
C GLY A 115 20.80 -18.32 0.09
N MET A 116 20.33 -19.06 1.09
CA MET A 116 19.04 -18.82 1.73
C MET A 116 19.14 -17.69 2.75
N ILE A 117 18.14 -16.79 2.77
CA ILE A 117 18.06 -15.74 3.78
C ILE A 117 17.66 -16.37 5.12
N ILE A 118 18.55 -16.26 6.10
CA ILE A 118 18.41 -16.84 7.45
C ILE A 118 18.18 -15.80 8.54
N GLY A 119 18.25 -14.52 8.19
CA GLY A 119 18.03 -13.43 9.13
C GLY A 119 18.23 -12.08 8.48
N LEU A 120 18.06 -11.05 9.28
CA LEU A 120 18.35 -9.66 8.90
C LEU A 120 19.01 -8.91 10.06
N ILE A 121 19.72 -7.84 9.73
CA ILE A 121 20.37 -6.93 10.68
C ILE A 121 19.93 -5.51 10.37
N THR A 122 19.42 -4.82 11.38
CA THR A 122 19.04 -3.40 11.31
C THR A 122 20.03 -2.55 12.10
N ASP A 123 19.97 -1.23 11.93
CA ASP A 123 20.72 -0.28 12.79
C ASP A 123 20.45 -0.50 14.29
N GLY A 124 19.22 -0.93 14.63
CA GLY A 124 18.84 -1.28 15.99
C GLY A 124 19.58 -2.51 16.53
N ASP A 125 19.81 -3.52 15.66
CA ASP A 125 20.55 -4.73 16.05
C ASP A 125 22.03 -4.40 16.28
N ILE A 126 22.63 -3.58 15.44
CA ILE A 126 24.00 -3.09 15.57
C ILE A 126 24.17 -2.37 16.93
N ARG A 127 23.29 -1.42 17.25
CA ARG A 127 23.34 -0.67 18.51
C ARG A 127 23.23 -1.61 19.71
N ARG A 128 22.32 -2.58 19.66
CA ARG A 128 22.16 -3.57 20.74
C ARG A 128 23.38 -4.49 20.87
N ALA A 129 24.01 -4.86 19.78
CA ALA A 129 25.21 -5.68 19.79
C ALA A 129 26.42 -4.94 20.38
N ILE A 130 26.59 -3.66 20.03
CA ILE A 130 27.65 -2.79 20.61
C ILE A 130 27.44 -2.61 22.12
N ASP A 131 26.19 -2.39 22.56
CA ASP A 131 25.88 -2.20 23.98
C ASP A 131 26.15 -3.48 24.81
N LYS A 132 25.95 -4.66 24.20
CA LYS A 132 26.09 -5.95 24.88
C LYS A 132 27.52 -6.53 24.87
N SER A 133 28.38 -6.12 23.97
CA SER A 133 29.67 -6.74 23.75
C SER A 133 30.79 -5.73 23.49
N ASN A 134 31.87 -5.82 24.28
CA ASN A 134 33.10 -5.08 24.03
C ASN A 134 33.87 -5.58 22.80
N TYR A 135 33.49 -6.74 22.25
CA TYR A 135 34.15 -7.40 21.13
C TYR A 135 33.29 -7.37 19.86
N PHE A 136 32.48 -6.37 19.71
CA PHE A 136 31.55 -6.23 18.58
C PHE A 136 32.25 -6.39 17.21
N PHE A 137 33.45 -5.85 17.06
CA PHE A 137 34.18 -5.92 15.78
C PHE A 137 34.73 -7.30 15.43
N ASP A 138 34.75 -8.23 16.38
CA ASP A 138 35.13 -9.63 16.18
C ASP A 138 33.90 -10.53 15.92
N MET A 139 32.68 -9.98 16.05
CA MET A 139 31.44 -10.71 15.80
C MET A 139 31.19 -10.84 14.30
N THR A 140 30.59 -11.97 13.93
CA THR A 140 30.06 -12.21 12.56
C THR A 140 28.59 -11.81 12.45
N ALA A 141 28.07 -11.69 11.24
CA ALA A 141 26.70 -11.32 10.99
C ALA A 141 25.69 -12.24 11.74
N GLN A 142 25.94 -13.55 11.74
CA GLN A 142 25.07 -14.53 12.43
C GLN A 142 24.98 -14.37 13.95
N ASP A 143 25.99 -13.72 14.59
CA ASP A 143 26.05 -13.59 16.04
C ASP A 143 25.05 -12.56 16.57
N PHE A 144 24.61 -11.61 15.73
CA PHE A 144 23.71 -10.54 16.16
C PHE A 144 22.53 -10.29 15.19
N MET A 145 22.34 -11.14 14.18
CA MET A 145 21.17 -11.05 13.30
C MET A 145 19.88 -11.38 14.04
N SER A 146 18.80 -10.77 13.62
CA SER A 146 17.43 -11.15 13.98
C SER A 146 16.96 -12.26 13.04
N LYS A 147 16.51 -13.40 13.61
CA LYS A 147 16.00 -14.55 12.86
C LYS A 147 14.51 -14.49 12.64
N ASP A 148 13.78 -13.78 13.50
CA ASP A 148 12.35 -13.58 13.40
C ASP A 148 12.09 -12.37 12.51
N PHE A 149 11.82 -12.61 11.23
CA PHE A 149 11.45 -11.58 10.27
C PHE A 149 10.12 -11.90 9.59
N ILE A 150 9.44 -10.85 9.18
CA ILE A 150 8.16 -10.96 8.47
C ILE A 150 8.45 -10.85 6.98
N SER A 151 7.89 -11.77 6.21
CA SER A 151 7.99 -11.77 4.75
C SER A 151 6.60 -11.71 4.10
N VAL A 152 6.58 -11.22 2.88
CA VAL A 152 5.41 -11.18 2.00
C VAL A 152 5.78 -11.82 0.66
N THR A 153 4.78 -12.08 -0.17
CA THR A 153 5.03 -12.56 -1.53
C THR A 153 5.15 -11.38 -2.49
N VAL A 154 5.84 -11.59 -3.60
CA VAL A 154 6.00 -10.57 -4.64
C VAL A 154 4.66 -10.10 -5.25
N ASN A 155 3.60 -10.89 -5.10
CA ASN A 155 2.27 -10.59 -5.63
C ASN A 155 1.37 -9.87 -4.61
N ASP A 156 1.81 -9.74 -3.35
CA ASP A 156 1.03 -9.02 -2.34
C ASP A 156 0.97 -7.54 -2.69
N LEU A 157 -0.15 -6.89 -2.39
CA LEU A 157 -0.32 -5.47 -2.68
C LEU A 157 0.63 -4.62 -1.84
N ALA A 158 1.28 -3.65 -2.46
CA ALA A 158 2.17 -2.71 -1.76
C ALA A 158 1.46 -1.96 -0.62
N SER A 159 0.16 -1.70 -0.76
CA SER A 159 -0.68 -1.12 0.30
C SER A 159 -0.84 -2.03 1.51
N GLU A 160 -0.92 -3.34 1.32
CA GLU A 160 -0.97 -4.32 2.41
C GLU A 160 0.40 -4.45 3.09
N CYS A 161 1.48 -4.46 2.29
CA CYS A 161 2.85 -4.41 2.80
C CYS A 161 3.05 -3.21 3.74
N LEU A 162 2.64 -2.01 3.31
CA LEU A 162 2.70 -0.80 4.14
C LEU A 162 1.88 -0.91 5.43
N LYS A 163 0.70 -1.53 5.35
CA LYS A 163 -0.14 -1.76 6.53
C LYS A 163 0.56 -2.67 7.54
N ILE A 164 1.13 -3.79 7.08
CA ILE A 164 1.91 -4.71 7.92
C ILE A 164 3.10 -3.99 8.56
N MET A 165 3.86 -3.21 7.77
CA MET A 165 4.99 -2.43 8.27
C MET A 165 4.56 -1.45 9.37
N ALA A 166 3.46 -0.74 9.18
CA ALA A 166 2.93 0.22 10.15
C ALA A 166 2.44 -0.48 11.44
N GLU A 167 1.69 -1.57 11.33
CA GLU A 167 1.16 -2.33 12.48
C GLU A 167 2.29 -2.98 13.29
N LYS A 168 3.30 -3.53 12.62
CA LYS A 168 4.44 -4.19 13.25
C LYS A 168 5.57 -3.23 13.62
N LYS A 169 5.48 -1.96 13.21
CA LYS A 169 6.51 -0.92 13.43
C LYS A 169 7.88 -1.34 12.90
N ILE A 170 7.91 -1.91 11.72
CA ILE A 170 9.13 -2.36 11.01
C ILE A 170 9.35 -1.53 9.76
N GLY A 171 10.62 -1.37 9.36
CA GLY A 171 11.03 -0.56 8.20
C GLY A 171 11.13 -1.34 6.88
N CYS A 172 11.06 -2.67 6.93
CA CYS A 172 11.16 -3.54 5.75
C CYS A 172 10.37 -4.85 5.93
N LEU A 173 10.12 -5.52 4.84
CA LEU A 173 9.55 -6.87 4.73
C LEU A 173 10.42 -7.69 3.79
#